data_a4b3dcdbe14eec45b693e65163d65446
#
_entry.id   a4b3dcdbe14eec45b693e65163d65446
#
_cell.length_a   1.000
_cell.length_b   1.000
_cell.length_c   1.000
_cell.angle_alpha   90.00
_cell.angle_beta   90.00
_cell.angle_gamma   90.00
#
_symmetry.space_group_name_H-M   'P 1'
#
loop_
_entity.id
_entity.type
_entity.pdbx_description
1 polymer ?
#
loop_
_entity_poly.entity_id
_entity_poly.type
_entity_poly.pdbx_seq_one_letter_code
_entity_poly.pdbx_strand_id
1 'polypeptide(L)'
;TLCAITWWMRRSFTIHAAPSTTSTLLRRWLILMAVCAAVVFVLGLLTSDSFIPFSALASGEDLSDAPNATPLQVFHDYLLALLPTATASIFEPTLVPMTLLAEAPILWMPLVAWVGTLVLVLRALLALPRVPASSPVDDLIPLLREHGASTLGWMQTWEGNQVWVSPFDEAGVAYRGAGGVALTVTDLAYEEGTASRAIAEFSAFTASAGLTPALYSIHEDLAQAARRDGWTIMQVAEESLLDLPGLAFKGKAYQDVRTAMNHATREGVEAVWTTWEECPLGWKDQITVISRDWSSDKALPEMGFTLGGVRELAVPETRILVAVD
;
A
#
# COMPACT_ATOMS: atom_id res chain seq x y z
N THR A 1 23.57 18.52 2.48
CA THR A 1 24.02 17.17 2.94
C THR A 1 22.89 16.19 2.98
N LEU A 2 21.73 16.48 3.63
CA LEU A 2 20.55 15.58 3.68
C LEU A 2 20.01 15.22 2.30
N CYS A 3 19.82 16.20 1.41
CA CYS A 3 19.36 15.97 0.01
C CYS A 3 20.32 15.07 -0.78
N ALA A 4 21.64 15.18 -0.54
CA ALA A 4 22.62 14.33 -1.22
C ALA A 4 22.56 12.89 -0.72
N ILE A 5 22.35 12.67 0.59
CA ILE A 5 22.19 11.35 1.19
C ILE A 5 20.89 10.70 0.70
N THR A 6 19.75 11.41 0.71
CA THR A 6 18.48 10.89 0.21
C THR A 6 18.54 10.59 -1.28
N TRP A 7 19.21 11.43 -2.09
CA TRP A 7 19.42 11.15 -3.49
C TRP A 7 20.31 9.92 -3.73
N TRP A 8 21.38 9.77 -2.96
CA TRP A 8 22.26 8.60 -3.02
C TRP A 8 21.53 7.32 -2.61
N MET A 9 20.69 7.39 -1.56
CA MET A 9 19.90 6.27 -1.05
C MET A 9 18.57 6.07 -1.80
N ARG A 10 18.29 6.83 -2.87
CA ARG A 10 16.98 6.77 -3.56
C ARG A 10 16.55 5.38 -4.02
N ARG A 11 17.52 4.48 -4.27
CA ARG A 11 17.25 3.08 -4.65
C ARG A 11 16.81 2.20 -3.46
N SER A 12 17.03 2.66 -2.24
CA SER A 12 16.60 1.97 -1.02
C SER A 12 15.16 2.34 -0.63
N PHE A 13 14.59 3.38 -1.25
CA PHE A 13 13.19 3.74 -1.05
C PHE A 13 12.34 3.01 -2.09
N THR A 14 11.81 1.86 -1.68
CA THR A 14 10.97 1.00 -2.53
C THR A 14 9.51 1.38 -2.51
N ILE A 15 9.07 2.12 -1.47
CA ILE A 15 7.69 2.58 -1.34
C ILE A 15 7.54 3.91 -2.08
N HIS A 16 6.71 3.94 -3.09
CA HIS A 16 6.40 5.13 -3.88
C HIS A 16 5.06 5.71 -3.42
N ALA A 17 5.00 7.03 -3.25
CA ALA A 17 3.71 7.67 -3.02
C ALA A 17 2.87 7.55 -4.29
N ALA A 18 1.57 7.26 -4.14
CA ALA A 18 0.66 7.22 -5.28
C ALA A 18 0.74 8.54 -6.06
N PRO A 19 0.74 8.53 -7.41
CA PRO A 19 0.80 9.73 -8.24
C PRO A 19 -0.25 10.79 -7.87
N SER A 20 -1.44 10.36 -7.46
CA SER A 20 -2.50 11.22 -6.95
C SER A 20 -2.14 11.94 -5.64
N THR A 21 -1.26 11.39 -4.81
CA THR A 21 -0.82 12.00 -3.56
C THR A 21 0.13 13.17 -3.84
N THR A 22 1.08 12.99 -4.76
CA THR A 22 2.04 14.05 -5.13
C THR A 22 1.34 15.23 -5.80
N SER A 23 0.42 15.00 -6.73
CA SER A 23 -0.35 16.07 -7.39
C SER A 23 -1.25 16.82 -6.40
N THR A 24 -1.88 16.10 -5.48
CA THR A 24 -2.73 16.68 -4.43
C THR A 24 -1.90 17.49 -3.45
N LEU A 25 -0.71 17.00 -3.05
CA LEU A 25 0.21 17.73 -2.18
C LEU A 25 0.67 19.03 -2.85
N LEU A 26 1.13 18.96 -4.11
CA LEU A 26 1.56 20.13 -4.86
C LEU A 26 0.44 21.16 -4.97
N ARG A 27 -0.76 20.75 -5.33
CA ARG A 27 -1.92 21.65 -5.43
C ARG A 27 -2.23 22.33 -4.08
N ARG A 28 -2.24 21.59 -2.98
CA ARG A 28 -2.48 22.14 -1.64
C ARG A 28 -1.36 23.08 -1.21
N TRP A 29 -0.13 22.76 -1.52
CA TRP A 29 1.02 23.61 -1.23
C TRP A 29 0.96 24.92 -2.03
N LEU A 30 0.63 24.86 -3.33
CA LEU A 30 0.44 26.06 -4.15
C LEU A 30 -0.68 26.95 -3.63
N ILE A 31 -1.79 26.36 -3.17
CA ILE A 31 -2.89 27.11 -2.53
C ILE A 31 -2.40 27.78 -1.25
N LEU A 32 -1.67 27.06 -0.39
CA LEU A 32 -1.11 27.64 0.84
C LEU A 32 -0.21 28.84 0.53
N MET A 33 0.71 28.69 -0.41
CA MET A 33 1.61 29.78 -0.82
C MET A 33 0.85 30.95 -1.42
N ALA A 34 -0.14 30.71 -2.26
CA ALA A 34 -0.97 31.76 -2.86
C ALA A 34 -1.79 32.52 -1.79
N VAL A 35 -2.33 31.80 -0.79
CA VAL A 35 -3.03 32.44 0.34
C VAL A 35 -2.06 33.28 1.17
N CYS A 36 -0.88 32.79 1.50
CA CYS A 36 0.15 33.56 2.19
C CYS A 36 0.53 34.82 1.40
N ALA A 37 0.77 34.69 0.09
CA ALA A 37 1.10 35.82 -0.78
C ALA A 37 -0.04 36.87 -0.84
N ALA A 38 -1.29 36.42 -0.94
CA ALA A 38 -2.45 37.31 -0.93
C ALA A 38 -2.58 38.08 0.41
N VAL A 39 -2.36 37.38 1.53
CA VAL A 39 -2.42 37.98 2.88
C VAL A 39 -1.32 39.03 3.03
N VAL A 40 -0.06 38.72 2.66
CA VAL A 40 1.03 39.69 2.75
C VAL A 40 0.86 40.85 1.76
N PHE A 41 0.21 40.65 0.63
CA PHE A 41 -0.14 41.73 -0.29
C PHE A 41 -1.14 42.71 0.33
N VAL A 42 -2.24 42.19 0.93
CA VAL A 42 -3.24 43.02 1.62
C VAL A 42 -2.61 43.76 2.80
N LEU A 43 -1.77 43.05 3.58
CA LEU A 43 -1.06 43.71 4.70
C LEU A 43 -0.09 44.78 4.19
N GLY A 44 0.60 44.58 3.07
CA GLY A 44 1.44 45.58 2.42
C GLY A 44 0.67 46.82 2.02
N LEU A 45 -0.56 46.67 1.51
CA LEU A 45 -1.45 47.80 1.22
C LEU A 45 -1.85 48.61 2.48
N LEU A 46 -2.08 47.90 3.60
CA LEU A 46 -2.55 48.49 4.85
C LEU A 46 -1.42 49.15 5.69
N THR A 47 -0.18 48.66 5.50
CA THR A 47 0.96 49.04 6.37
C THR A 47 2.05 49.83 5.63
N SER A 48 1.87 50.15 4.34
CA SER A 48 2.89 50.88 3.53
C SER A 48 3.40 52.17 4.19
N ASP A 49 2.52 52.94 4.80
CA ASP A 49 2.86 54.19 5.49
C ASP A 49 3.67 54.01 6.78
N SER A 50 3.80 52.75 7.23
CA SER A 50 4.54 52.34 8.45
C SER A 50 5.95 51.81 8.14
N PHE A 51 6.43 51.96 6.91
CA PHE A 51 7.76 51.52 6.50
C PHE A 51 8.60 52.68 6.00
N ILE A 52 9.89 52.68 6.37
CA ILE A 52 10.89 53.64 5.93
C ILE A 52 12.01 52.87 5.18
N PRO A 53 12.55 53.44 4.10
CA PRO A 53 13.72 52.88 3.42
C PRO A 53 14.94 52.79 4.37
N PHE A 54 15.61 51.65 4.36
CA PHE A 54 16.84 51.49 5.14
C PHE A 54 17.91 52.53 4.85
N SER A 55 17.97 53.03 3.62
CA SER A 55 18.85 54.11 3.20
C SER A 55 18.65 55.42 3.96
N ALA A 56 17.40 55.79 4.28
CA ALA A 56 17.10 56.99 5.04
C ALA A 56 17.55 56.86 6.53
N LEU A 57 17.45 55.68 7.10
CA LEU A 57 17.96 55.40 8.43
C LEU A 57 19.49 55.43 8.49
N ALA A 58 20.16 54.97 7.44
CA ALA A 58 21.62 54.92 7.34
C ALA A 58 22.25 56.29 7.08
N SER A 59 21.53 57.22 6.40
CA SER A 59 22.01 58.57 6.10
C SER A 59 21.87 59.54 7.28
N GLY A 60 21.13 59.18 8.35
CA GLY A 60 20.85 60.03 9.51
C GLY A 60 19.94 61.22 9.17
N GLU A 61 19.15 61.11 8.10
CA GLU A 61 18.13 62.12 7.73
C GLU A 61 17.00 62.11 8.78
N ASP A 62 16.32 63.27 8.88
CA ASP A 62 15.17 63.41 9.77
C ASP A 62 14.06 62.48 9.23
N LEU A 63 13.67 61.51 10.08
CA LEU A 63 12.69 60.46 9.70
C LEU A 63 11.32 61.03 9.31
N SER A 64 11.04 62.28 9.67
CA SER A 64 9.80 62.98 9.29
C SER A 64 9.75 63.34 7.81
N ASP A 65 10.91 63.48 7.13
CA ASP A 65 11.03 63.87 5.73
C ASP A 65 11.33 62.65 4.82
N ALA A 66 11.48 61.48 5.38
CA ALA A 66 11.75 60.25 4.62
C ALA A 66 10.54 59.86 3.74
N PRO A 67 10.77 59.48 2.48
CA PRO A 67 9.68 59.07 1.61
C PRO A 67 9.02 57.75 2.11
N ASN A 68 7.69 57.74 2.14
CA ASN A 68 6.95 56.52 2.48
C ASN A 68 7.23 55.39 1.47
N ALA A 69 7.27 54.17 1.96
CA ALA A 69 7.42 52.98 1.13
C ALA A 69 6.18 52.79 0.23
N THR A 70 6.37 52.35 -0.98
CA THR A 70 5.24 51.97 -1.83
C THR A 70 4.71 50.61 -1.42
N PRO A 71 3.37 50.34 -1.54
CA PRO A 71 2.80 49.04 -1.24
C PRO A 71 3.49 47.86 -1.97
N LEU A 72 3.98 48.08 -3.17
CA LEU A 72 4.69 47.06 -3.94
C LEU A 72 6.05 46.71 -3.32
N GLN A 73 6.79 47.71 -2.80
CA GLN A 73 8.06 47.50 -2.11
C GLN A 73 7.82 46.71 -0.80
N VAL A 74 6.79 47.05 -0.02
CA VAL A 74 6.42 46.34 1.20
C VAL A 74 6.00 44.90 0.90
N PHE A 75 5.21 44.69 -0.14
CA PHE A 75 4.85 43.35 -0.60
C PHE A 75 6.07 42.54 -1.02
N HIS A 76 7.03 43.15 -1.75
CA HIS A 76 8.27 42.49 -2.12
C HIS A 76 9.07 42.04 -0.90
N ASP A 77 9.27 42.90 0.10
CA ASP A 77 10.02 42.56 1.32
C ASP A 77 9.28 41.49 2.17
N TYR A 78 7.96 41.58 2.27
CA TYR A 78 7.15 40.53 2.91
C TYR A 78 7.26 39.18 2.15
N LEU A 79 7.29 39.21 0.82
CA LEU A 79 7.43 38.00 0.02
C LEU A 79 8.82 37.36 0.21
N LEU A 80 9.87 38.19 0.30
CA LEU A 80 11.22 37.73 0.59
C LEU A 80 11.31 37.12 2.00
N ALA A 81 10.58 37.66 2.96
CA ALA A 81 10.51 37.10 4.31
C ALA A 81 9.90 35.68 4.36
N LEU A 82 9.09 35.28 3.36
CA LEU A 82 8.58 33.91 3.25
C LEU A 82 9.67 32.89 2.87
N LEU A 83 10.81 33.33 2.36
CA LEU A 83 11.93 32.46 2.01
C LEU A 83 12.62 31.93 3.29
N PRO A 84 13.24 30.74 3.24
CA PRO A 84 14.03 30.25 4.37
C PRO A 84 15.14 31.23 4.74
N THR A 85 15.38 31.38 6.04
CA THR A 85 16.40 32.31 6.57
C THR A 85 17.79 32.17 5.97
N ALA A 86 18.15 30.96 5.51
CA ALA A 86 19.42 30.70 4.81
C ALA A 86 19.50 31.39 3.44
N THR A 87 18.37 31.67 2.78
CA THR A 87 18.30 32.42 1.52
C THR A 87 18.01 33.89 1.74
N ALA A 88 17.40 34.26 2.86
CA ALA A 88 17.15 35.66 3.23
C ALA A 88 18.44 36.46 3.44
N SER A 89 19.58 35.81 3.78
CA SER A 89 20.88 36.45 3.84
C SER A 89 21.45 36.93 2.48
N ILE A 90 20.83 36.48 1.38
CA ILE A 90 21.20 36.91 0.01
C ILE A 90 20.39 38.14 -0.42
N PHE A 91 19.24 38.34 0.21
CA PHE A 91 18.33 39.44 -0.08
C PHE A 91 18.22 40.33 1.16
N GLU A 92 18.95 41.42 1.18
CA GLU A 92 18.85 42.38 2.26
C GLU A 92 17.48 43.07 2.24
N PRO A 93 16.76 43.15 3.39
CA PRO A 93 15.51 43.89 3.45
C PRO A 93 15.79 45.37 3.12
N THR A 94 14.97 45.92 2.25
CA THR A 94 15.12 47.31 1.82
C THR A 94 14.36 48.29 2.70
N LEU A 95 13.46 47.81 3.50
CA LEU A 95 12.54 48.58 4.33
C LEU A 95 12.63 48.19 5.82
N VAL A 96 12.43 49.18 6.69
CA VAL A 96 12.37 49.00 8.15
C VAL A 96 10.96 49.26 8.65
N PRO A 97 10.33 48.33 9.35
CA PRO A 97 9.00 48.51 9.93
C PRO A 97 9.09 49.43 11.15
N MET A 98 8.20 50.42 11.23
CA MET A 98 8.15 51.40 12.30
C MET A 98 7.05 51.12 13.32
N THR A 99 6.18 50.11 13.07
CA THR A 99 5.10 49.72 13.95
C THR A 99 5.05 48.21 14.14
N LEU A 100 4.55 47.75 15.27
CA LEU A 100 4.36 46.30 15.56
C LEU A 100 3.45 45.64 14.52
N LEU A 101 2.50 46.37 13.95
CA LEU A 101 1.59 45.86 12.92
C LEU A 101 2.32 45.59 11.60
N ALA A 102 3.33 46.40 11.27
CA ALA A 102 4.18 46.22 10.09
C ALA A 102 5.24 45.13 10.31
N GLU A 103 5.74 44.93 11.52
CA GLU A 103 6.71 43.93 11.89
C GLU A 103 6.11 42.51 11.98
N ALA A 104 4.88 42.39 12.49
CA ALA A 104 4.24 41.12 12.74
C ALA A 104 4.21 40.17 11.52
N PRO A 105 3.91 40.60 10.28
CA PRO A 105 3.94 39.73 9.12
C PRO A 105 5.34 39.17 8.82
N ILE A 106 6.39 39.95 9.05
CA ILE A 106 7.79 39.50 8.84
C ILE A 106 8.14 38.33 9.76
N LEU A 107 7.63 38.36 11.01
CA LEU A 107 7.89 37.32 12.01
C LEU A 107 6.99 36.10 11.86
N TRP A 108 5.70 36.30 11.63
CA TRP A 108 4.71 35.23 11.74
C TRP A 108 4.38 34.55 10.40
N MET A 109 4.44 35.28 9.26
CA MET A 109 4.08 34.69 7.98
C MET A 109 5.04 33.57 7.52
N PRO A 110 6.39 33.70 7.69
CA PRO A 110 7.30 32.59 7.44
C PRO A 110 6.98 31.35 8.29
N LEU A 111 6.68 31.57 9.56
CA LEU A 111 6.30 30.48 10.47
C LEU A 111 5.05 29.75 9.97
N VAL A 112 4.00 30.49 9.62
CA VAL A 112 2.74 29.92 9.11
C VAL A 112 2.98 29.16 7.80
N ALA A 113 3.74 29.71 6.86
CA ALA A 113 4.04 29.09 5.58
C ALA A 113 4.85 27.78 5.75
N TRP A 114 5.88 27.78 6.59
CA TRP A 114 6.76 26.63 6.76
C TRP A 114 6.16 25.56 7.68
N VAL A 115 5.46 25.94 8.76
CA VAL A 115 4.70 24.97 9.58
C VAL A 115 3.56 24.37 8.77
N GLY A 116 2.85 25.17 7.98
CA GLY A 116 1.82 24.68 7.06
C GLY A 116 2.40 23.70 6.03
N THR A 117 3.55 24.01 5.45
CA THR A 117 4.27 23.12 4.54
C THR A 117 4.66 21.81 5.24
N LEU A 118 5.24 21.88 6.43
CA LEU A 118 5.60 20.70 7.23
C LEU A 118 4.38 19.82 7.52
N VAL A 119 3.26 20.44 7.95
CA VAL A 119 2.02 19.70 8.19
C VAL A 119 1.50 19.02 6.93
N LEU A 120 1.53 19.69 5.78
CA LEU A 120 1.11 19.10 4.50
C LEU A 120 2.00 17.91 4.12
N VAL A 121 3.31 18.03 4.28
CA VAL A 121 4.27 16.95 4.00
C VAL A 121 4.06 15.78 4.96
N LEU A 122 3.95 16.05 6.27
CA LEU A 122 3.69 14.99 7.26
C LEU A 122 2.36 14.28 6.99
N ARG A 123 1.30 15.02 6.65
CA ARG A 123 0.02 14.40 6.28
C ARG A 123 0.11 13.56 5.01
N ALA A 124 0.94 13.94 4.05
CA ALA A 124 1.17 13.15 2.85
C ALA A 124 1.98 11.88 3.15
N LEU A 125 3.00 11.97 4.01
CA LEU A 125 3.83 10.83 4.43
C LEU A 125 3.08 9.85 5.34
N LEU A 126 2.20 10.37 6.21
CA LEU A 126 1.39 9.56 7.13
C LEU A 126 0.06 9.11 6.50
N ALA A 127 -0.26 9.55 5.29
CA ALA A 127 -1.44 9.09 4.59
C ALA A 127 -1.29 7.59 4.32
N LEU A 128 -2.20 6.81 4.91
CA LEU A 128 -2.29 5.38 4.61
C LEU A 128 -2.57 5.20 3.11
N PRO A 129 -1.94 4.20 2.48
CA PRO A 129 -2.27 3.82 1.10
C PRO A 129 -3.78 3.62 1.01
N ARG A 130 -4.41 4.22 0.01
CA ARG A 130 -5.82 3.93 -0.25
C ARG A 130 -5.88 2.54 -0.85
N VAL A 131 -6.58 1.65 -0.16
CA VAL A 131 -6.90 0.35 -0.74
C VAL A 131 -7.78 0.63 -1.97
N PRO A 132 -7.37 0.18 -3.17
CA PRO A 132 -8.19 0.35 -4.36
C PRO A 132 -9.54 -0.33 -4.18
N ALA A 133 -10.53 0.07 -4.96
CA ALA A 133 -11.80 -0.64 -4.99
C ALA A 133 -11.55 -2.09 -5.41
N SER A 134 -12.00 -3.03 -4.57
CA SER A 134 -11.93 -4.45 -4.87
C SER A 134 -13.03 -4.80 -5.88
N SER A 135 -12.67 -5.60 -6.89
CA SER A 135 -13.67 -6.25 -7.73
C SER A 135 -14.48 -7.26 -6.90
N PRO A 136 -15.72 -7.58 -7.29
CA PRO A 136 -16.45 -8.70 -6.70
C PRO A 136 -15.68 -10.01 -6.87
N VAL A 137 -15.78 -10.90 -5.91
CA VAL A 137 -15.17 -12.24 -6.02
C VAL A 137 -15.77 -13.05 -7.17
N ASP A 138 -17.03 -12.79 -7.50
CA ASP A 138 -17.74 -13.43 -8.62
C ASP A 138 -17.09 -13.16 -9.97
N ASP A 139 -16.38 -12.03 -10.13
CA ASP A 139 -15.65 -11.72 -11.36
C ASP A 139 -14.35 -12.53 -11.47
N LEU A 140 -13.78 -12.98 -10.36
CA LEU A 140 -12.57 -13.81 -10.34
C LEU A 140 -12.88 -15.31 -10.60
N ILE A 141 -14.03 -15.80 -10.16
CA ILE A 141 -14.40 -17.23 -10.27
C ILE A 141 -14.33 -17.76 -11.69
N PRO A 142 -14.84 -17.07 -12.73
CA PRO A 142 -14.70 -17.52 -14.12
C PRO A 142 -13.24 -17.68 -14.55
N LEU A 143 -12.37 -16.72 -14.19
CA LEU A 143 -10.94 -16.78 -14.50
C LEU A 143 -10.25 -17.96 -13.83
N LEU A 144 -10.58 -18.23 -12.55
CA LEU A 144 -10.06 -19.40 -11.84
C LEU A 144 -10.50 -20.72 -12.49
N ARG A 145 -11.72 -20.79 -13.02
CA ARG A 145 -12.23 -21.99 -13.70
C ARG A 145 -11.60 -22.21 -15.07
N GLU A 146 -11.34 -21.14 -15.80
CA GLU A 146 -10.83 -21.19 -17.15
C GLU A 146 -9.31 -21.37 -17.20
N HIS A 147 -8.58 -20.58 -16.39
CA HIS A 147 -7.12 -20.53 -16.46
C HIS A 147 -6.44 -21.25 -15.29
N GLY A 148 -7.16 -21.50 -14.19
CA GLY A 148 -6.58 -21.98 -12.95
C GLY A 148 -5.77 -20.88 -12.24
N ALA A 149 -5.23 -21.19 -11.10
CA ALA A 149 -4.28 -20.37 -10.34
C ALA A 149 -3.55 -21.26 -9.32
N SER A 150 -2.95 -22.34 -9.78
CA SER A 150 -2.29 -23.37 -8.95
C SER A 150 -3.24 -24.22 -8.08
N THR A 151 -2.65 -25.12 -7.29
CA THR A 151 -3.38 -25.98 -6.33
C THR A 151 -4.09 -25.18 -5.24
N LEU A 152 -3.63 -23.98 -4.95
CA LEU A 152 -4.19 -23.07 -3.94
C LEU A 152 -5.15 -22.02 -4.54
N GLY A 153 -5.47 -22.12 -5.82
CA GLY A 153 -6.24 -21.12 -6.55
C GLY A 153 -7.56 -20.72 -5.88
N TRP A 154 -8.30 -21.69 -5.35
CA TRP A 154 -9.59 -21.44 -4.68
C TRP A 154 -9.48 -20.71 -3.35
N MET A 155 -8.32 -20.67 -2.70
CA MET A 155 -8.10 -19.83 -1.51
C MET A 155 -8.28 -18.34 -1.82
N GLN A 156 -8.21 -17.95 -3.07
CA GLN A 156 -8.43 -16.57 -3.50
C GLN A 156 -9.87 -16.10 -3.28
N THR A 157 -10.84 -17.03 -3.22
CA THR A 157 -12.25 -16.72 -2.99
C THR A 157 -12.62 -16.52 -1.52
N TRP A 158 -11.67 -16.74 -0.61
CA TRP A 158 -11.92 -16.67 0.84
C TRP A 158 -12.21 -15.25 1.31
N GLU A 159 -13.05 -15.18 2.34
CA GLU A 159 -13.43 -13.92 2.97
C GLU A 159 -12.21 -13.13 3.49
N GLY A 160 -12.27 -11.80 3.33
CA GLY A 160 -11.22 -10.89 3.75
C GLY A 160 -10.12 -10.68 2.71
N ASN A 161 -10.14 -11.40 1.59
CA ASN A 161 -9.31 -11.09 0.45
C ASN A 161 -9.93 -9.96 -0.37
N GLN A 162 -9.08 -9.14 -0.97
CA GLN A 162 -9.44 -8.16 -1.97
C GLN A 162 -9.17 -8.77 -3.34
N VAL A 163 -10.00 -8.48 -4.29
CA VAL A 163 -9.90 -9.03 -5.64
C VAL A 163 -9.54 -7.92 -6.63
N TRP A 164 -8.58 -8.19 -7.47
CA TRP A 164 -8.29 -7.43 -8.66
C TRP A 164 -8.59 -8.30 -9.89
N VAL A 165 -9.31 -7.73 -10.84
CA VAL A 165 -9.51 -8.29 -12.16
C VAL A 165 -9.01 -7.27 -13.18
N SER A 166 -8.32 -7.75 -14.20
CA SER A 166 -7.82 -6.95 -15.31
C SER A 166 -8.99 -6.21 -16.00
N PRO A 167 -8.78 -4.97 -16.49
CA PRO A 167 -9.82 -4.24 -17.23
C PRO A 167 -10.34 -4.95 -18.48
N PHE A 168 -9.63 -5.97 -18.92
CA PHE A 168 -9.99 -6.77 -20.10
C PHE A 168 -10.52 -8.17 -19.74
N ASP A 169 -10.72 -8.45 -18.46
CA ASP A 169 -11.17 -9.75 -17.93
C ASP A 169 -10.27 -10.94 -18.34
N GLU A 170 -8.97 -10.68 -18.60
CA GLU A 170 -8.02 -11.70 -19.06
C GLU A 170 -7.11 -12.20 -17.92
N ALA A 171 -7.11 -11.52 -16.79
CA ALA A 171 -6.34 -11.91 -15.61
C ALA A 171 -7.01 -11.44 -14.33
N GLY A 172 -6.75 -12.15 -13.23
CA GLY A 172 -7.24 -11.76 -11.93
C GLY A 172 -6.45 -12.38 -10.79
N VAL A 173 -6.49 -11.76 -9.62
CA VAL A 173 -5.85 -12.29 -8.42
C VAL A 173 -6.49 -11.69 -7.16
N ALA A 174 -6.55 -12.52 -6.12
CA ALA A 174 -6.84 -12.03 -4.79
C ALA A 174 -5.56 -11.61 -4.05
N TYR A 175 -5.65 -10.54 -3.28
CA TYR A 175 -4.53 -9.99 -2.52
C TYR A 175 -4.99 -9.43 -1.18
N ARG A 176 -4.04 -9.20 -0.27
CA ARG A 176 -4.24 -8.43 0.95
C ARG A 176 -3.28 -7.25 1.00
N GLY A 177 -3.82 -6.08 1.36
CA GLY A 177 -3.03 -4.87 1.54
C GLY A 177 -2.60 -4.71 3.00
N ALA A 178 -1.29 -4.69 3.27
CA ALA A 178 -0.74 -4.44 4.59
C ALA A 178 0.61 -3.72 4.48
N GLY A 179 0.84 -2.70 5.33
CA GLY A 179 2.15 -2.03 5.42
C GLY A 179 2.65 -1.39 4.12
N GLY A 180 1.75 -1.01 3.20
CA GLY A 180 2.13 -0.47 1.89
C GLY A 180 2.45 -1.54 0.84
N VAL A 181 2.17 -2.82 1.12
CA VAL A 181 2.37 -3.95 0.22
C VAL A 181 1.02 -4.55 -0.14
N ALA A 182 0.82 -4.90 -1.42
CA ALA A 182 -0.25 -5.76 -1.90
C ALA A 182 0.31 -7.18 -2.10
N LEU A 183 0.00 -8.07 -1.16
CA LEU A 183 0.49 -9.45 -1.16
C LEU A 183 -0.57 -10.36 -1.79
N THR A 184 -0.24 -11.05 -2.87
CA THR A 184 -1.14 -12.03 -3.49
C THR A 184 -1.28 -13.28 -2.64
N VAL A 185 -2.40 -13.99 -2.79
CA VAL A 185 -2.64 -15.24 -2.06
C VAL A 185 -1.84 -16.40 -2.68
N THR A 186 -1.78 -16.43 -4.02
CA THR A 186 -1.07 -17.44 -4.82
C THR A 186 -0.86 -16.89 -6.23
N ASP A 187 -0.70 -17.74 -7.23
CA ASP A 187 -0.60 -17.36 -8.64
C ASP A 187 -1.77 -16.49 -9.10
N LEU A 188 -1.52 -15.63 -10.07
CA LEU A 188 -2.58 -14.98 -10.81
C LEU A 188 -3.31 -16.04 -11.67
N ALA A 189 -4.62 -15.89 -11.83
CA ALA A 189 -5.35 -16.52 -12.91
C ALA A 189 -5.13 -15.69 -14.19
N TYR A 190 -4.58 -16.26 -15.26
CA TYR A 190 -4.26 -15.55 -16.49
C TYR A 190 -4.24 -16.51 -17.69
N GLU A 191 -4.49 -15.97 -18.88
CA GLU A 191 -4.38 -16.73 -20.13
C GLU A 191 -2.94 -17.19 -20.38
N GLU A 192 -2.76 -18.42 -20.83
CA GLU A 192 -1.43 -18.99 -21.11
C GLU A 192 -0.63 -18.10 -22.07
N GLY A 193 0.63 -17.83 -21.72
CA GLY A 193 1.51 -16.94 -22.49
C GLY A 193 1.40 -15.44 -22.12
N THR A 194 0.45 -15.03 -21.31
CA THR A 194 0.24 -13.60 -20.94
C THR A 194 0.77 -13.23 -19.56
N ALA A 195 1.52 -14.08 -18.90
CA ALA A 195 2.01 -13.89 -17.53
C ALA A 195 2.67 -12.52 -17.26
N SER A 196 3.60 -12.09 -18.11
CA SER A 196 4.27 -10.79 -17.97
C SER A 196 3.29 -9.62 -18.07
N ARG A 197 2.28 -9.73 -18.92
CA ARG A 197 1.24 -8.71 -19.05
C ARG A 197 0.39 -8.66 -17.78
N ALA A 198 -0.07 -9.79 -17.27
CA ALA A 198 -0.85 -9.89 -16.05
C ALA A 198 -0.08 -9.29 -14.85
N ILE A 199 1.21 -9.60 -14.70
CA ILE A 199 2.09 -9.02 -13.67
C ILE A 199 2.18 -7.49 -13.84
N ALA A 200 2.36 -6.99 -15.06
CA ALA A 200 2.48 -5.56 -15.33
C ALA A 200 1.19 -4.81 -15.01
N GLU A 201 0.03 -5.35 -15.38
CA GLU A 201 -1.28 -4.75 -15.11
C GLU A 201 -1.59 -4.73 -13.61
N PHE A 202 -1.35 -5.84 -12.89
CA PHE A 202 -1.48 -5.88 -11.43
C PHE A 202 -0.52 -4.88 -10.74
N SER A 203 0.72 -4.78 -11.24
CA SER A 203 1.70 -3.82 -10.72
C SER A 203 1.25 -2.37 -10.93
N ALA A 204 0.70 -2.06 -12.10
CA ALA A 204 0.17 -0.72 -12.39
C ALA A 204 -1.03 -0.39 -11.48
N PHE A 205 -1.93 -1.35 -11.27
CA PHE A 205 -3.07 -1.23 -10.36
C PHE A 205 -2.62 -0.94 -8.93
N THR A 206 -1.72 -1.74 -8.38
CA THR A 206 -1.22 -1.56 -7.01
C THR A 206 -0.44 -0.25 -6.85
N ALA A 207 0.39 0.12 -7.84
CA ALA A 207 1.12 1.37 -7.86
C ALA A 207 0.18 2.59 -7.87
N SER A 208 -0.97 2.51 -8.53
CA SER A 208 -1.98 3.58 -8.54
C SER A 208 -2.52 3.90 -7.14
N ALA A 209 -2.50 2.91 -6.25
CA ALA A 209 -2.89 3.02 -4.85
C ALA A 209 -1.70 3.33 -3.90
N GLY A 210 -0.49 3.39 -4.41
CA GLY A 210 0.73 3.54 -3.62
C GLY A 210 1.12 2.26 -2.88
N LEU A 211 0.70 1.10 -3.38
CA LEU A 211 1.08 -0.20 -2.86
C LEU A 211 2.21 -0.80 -3.70
N THR A 212 3.12 -1.50 -3.05
CA THR A 212 4.15 -2.32 -3.71
C THR A 212 3.59 -3.73 -3.90
N PRO A 213 3.54 -4.27 -5.12
CA PRO A 213 3.10 -5.64 -5.34
C PRO A 213 4.11 -6.64 -4.82
N ALA A 214 3.62 -7.70 -4.19
CA ALA A 214 4.40 -8.86 -3.79
C ALA A 214 3.60 -10.12 -4.17
N LEU A 215 4.20 -10.96 -4.98
CA LEU A 215 3.60 -12.21 -5.41
C LEU A 215 4.06 -13.31 -4.43
N TYR A 216 3.10 -13.94 -3.75
CA TYR A 216 3.38 -14.97 -2.75
C TYR A 216 2.93 -16.34 -3.24
N SER A 217 3.69 -17.38 -2.91
CA SER A 217 3.37 -18.77 -3.26
C SER A 217 3.07 -18.98 -4.74
N ILE A 218 3.88 -18.35 -5.60
CA ILE A 218 3.79 -18.48 -7.05
C ILE A 218 4.61 -19.68 -7.55
N HIS A 219 4.14 -20.29 -8.64
CA HIS A 219 4.81 -21.41 -9.27
C HIS A 219 5.87 -20.95 -10.29
N GLU A 220 6.66 -21.89 -10.76
CA GLU A 220 7.85 -21.63 -11.57
C GLU A 220 7.56 -20.83 -12.84
N ASP A 221 6.44 -21.09 -13.53
CA ASP A 221 6.10 -20.40 -14.79
C ASP A 221 5.90 -18.90 -14.58
N LEU A 222 5.12 -18.53 -13.55
CA LEU A 222 4.90 -17.13 -13.18
C LEU A 222 6.18 -16.53 -12.60
N ALA A 223 6.95 -17.29 -11.81
CA ALA A 223 8.22 -16.85 -11.25
C ALA A 223 9.26 -16.56 -12.35
N GLN A 224 9.31 -17.37 -13.41
CA GLN A 224 10.19 -17.11 -14.55
C GLN A 224 9.79 -15.86 -15.33
N ALA A 225 8.49 -15.63 -15.54
CA ALA A 225 7.99 -14.39 -16.14
C ALA A 225 8.39 -13.18 -15.29
N ALA A 226 8.12 -13.21 -13.99
CA ALA A 226 8.50 -12.15 -13.05
C ALA A 226 10.02 -11.89 -13.04
N ARG A 227 10.84 -12.95 -13.09
CA ARG A 227 12.31 -12.82 -13.15
C ARG A 227 12.78 -12.13 -14.43
N ARG A 228 12.17 -12.45 -15.59
CA ARG A 228 12.45 -11.75 -16.86
C ARG A 228 12.11 -10.28 -16.80
N ASP A 229 11.06 -9.92 -16.05
CA ASP A 229 10.59 -8.55 -15.86
C ASP A 229 11.35 -7.82 -14.74
N GLY A 230 12.42 -8.41 -14.20
CA GLY A 230 13.32 -7.78 -13.23
C GLY A 230 12.89 -7.92 -11.77
N TRP A 231 11.95 -8.79 -11.45
CA TRP A 231 11.57 -9.09 -10.06
C TRP A 231 12.64 -9.93 -9.36
N THR A 232 12.77 -9.69 -8.05
CA THR A 232 13.57 -10.56 -7.19
C THR A 232 12.71 -11.75 -6.76
N ILE A 233 13.18 -12.95 -7.04
CA ILE A 233 12.50 -14.20 -6.71
C ILE A 233 13.26 -14.92 -5.60
N MET A 234 12.50 -15.37 -4.59
CA MET A 234 13.02 -16.14 -3.47
C MET A 234 12.16 -17.40 -3.29
N GLN A 235 12.79 -18.56 -3.24
CA GLN A 235 12.10 -19.80 -2.90
C GLN A 235 11.69 -19.75 -1.42
N VAL A 236 10.42 -19.96 -1.14
CA VAL A 236 9.85 -19.93 0.22
C VAL A 236 9.42 -21.31 0.71
N ALA A 237 9.12 -22.23 -0.23
CA ALA A 237 8.66 -23.58 0.07
C ALA A 237 8.91 -24.52 -1.12
N GLU A 238 8.63 -25.80 -0.91
CA GLU A 238 8.54 -26.82 -1.92
C GLU A 238 7.14 -27.45 -1.86
N GLU A 239 6.57 -27.75 -3.01
CA GLU A 239 5.29 -28.42 -3.14
C GLU A 239 5.51 -29.87 -3.55
N SER A 240 4.89 -30.80 -2.83
CA SER A 240 4.90 -32.22 -3.16
C SER A 240 3.70 -32.54 -4.02
N LEU A 241 3.92 -32.87 -5.28
CA LEU A 241 2.89 -33.26 -6.23
C LEU A 241 2.75 -34.78 -6.28
N LEU A 242 1.51 -35.26 -6.24
CA LEU A 242 1.16 -36.65 -6.44
C LEU A 242 0.42 -36.79 -7.76
N ASP A 243 0.97 -37.54 -8.69
CA ASP A 243 0.30 -37.88 -9.93
C ASP A 243 -0.76 -38.96 -9.66
N LEU A 244 -2.03 -38.59 -9.75
CA LEU A 244 -3.15 -39.47 -9.44
C LEU A 244 -3.48 -40.48 -10.56
N PRO A 245 -3.41 -40.13 -11.84
CA PRO A 245 -3.65 -41.10 -12.91
C PRO A 245 -2.66 -42.27 -12.84
N GLY A 246 -3.18 -43.46 -12.59
CA GLY A 246 -2.35 -44.70 -12.47
C GLY A 246 -1.69 -44.90 -11.11
N LEU A 247 -1.93 -44.03 -10.13
CA LEU A 247 -1.41 -44.22 -8.78
C LEU A 247 -1.87 -45.53 -8.19
N ALA A 248 -0.92 -46.37 -7.82
CA ALA A 248 -1.16 -47.65 -7.17
C ALA A 248 -0.22 -47.78 -5.98
N PHE A 249 -0.75 -47.98 -4.80
CA PHE A 249 0.02 -48.15 -3.56
C PHE A 249 0.71 -49.53 -3.51
N LYS A 250 1.55 -49.84 -4.53
CA LYS A 250 2.28 -51.10 -4.68
C LYS A 250 3.76 -50.93 -4.34
N GLY A 251 4.40 -52.07 -3.99
CA GLY A 251 5.83 -52.09 -3.71
C GLY A 251 6.22 -51.59 -2.30
N LYS A 252 7.54 -51.60 -2.03
CA LYS A 252 8.11 -51.29 -0.72
C LYS A 252 7.91 -49.84 -0.32
N ALA A 253 7.97 -48.92 -1.28
CA ALA A 253 7.82 -47.48 -1.04
C ALA A 253 6.45 -47.09 -0.39
N TYR A 254 5.42 -47.85 -0.70
CA TYR A 254 4.05 -47.63 -0.15
C TYR A 254 3.65 -48.62 0.95
N GLN A 255 4.60 -49.27 1.59
CA GLN A 255 4.30 -50.27 2.63
C GLN A 255 3.59 -49.63 3.83
N ASP A 256 4.08 -48.46 4.26
CA ASP A 256 3.53 -47.76 5.43
C ASP A 256 2.10 -47.25 5.15
N VAL A 257 1.84 -46.75 3.94
CA VAL A 257 0.49 -46.35 3.51
C VAL A 257 -0.47 -47.53 3.57
N ARG A 258 -0.09 -48.70 3.01
CA ARG A 258 -0.93 -49.90 3.04
C ARG A 258 -1.15 -50.40 4.47
N THR A 259 -0.10 -50.33 5.31
CA THR A 259 -0.22 -50.74 6.73
C THR A 259 -1.21 -49.85 7.47
N ALA A 260 -1.13 -48.51 7.26
CA ALA A 260 -2.06 -47.57 7.86
C ALA A 260 -3.50 -47.79 7.36
N MET A 261 -3.70 -47.97 6.05
CA MET A 261 -5.02 -48.26 5.48
C MET A 261 -5.63 -49.57 6.08
N ASN A 262 -4.83 -50.65 6.16
CA ASN A 262 -5.27 -51.93 6.73
C ASN A 262 -5.56 -51.80 8.23
N HIS A 263 -4.86 -50.96 8.96
CA HIS A 263 -5.12 -50.67 10.36
C HIS A 263 -6.45 -49.92 10.52
N ALA A 264 -6.65 -48.85 9.78
CA ALA A 264 -7.88 -48.05 9.78
C ALA A 264 -9.11 -48.97 9.48
N THR A 265 -9.02 -49.82 8.45
CA THR A 265 -10.10 -50.75 8.10
C THR A 265 -10.40 -51.72 9.24
N ARG A 266 -9.37 -52.21 9.96
CA ARG A 266 -9.58 -53.14 11.10
C ARG A 266 -10.23 -52.49 12.32
N GLU A 267 -9.93 -51.19 12.51
CA GLU A 267 -10.53 -50.38 13.58
C GLU A 267 -11.92 -49.85 13.19
N GLY A 268 -12.44 -50.17 12.00
CA GLY A 268 -13.74 -49.72 11.54
C GLY A 268 -13.79 -48.29 11.00
N VAL A 269 -12.65 -47.63 10.84
CA VAL A 269 -12.60 -46.29 10.34
C VAL A 269 -12.95 -46.25 8.85
N GLU A 270 -13.94 -45.45 8.50
CA GLU A 270 -14.37 -45.15 7.13
C GLU A 270 -13.99 -43.76 6.68
N ALA A 271 -13.62 -43.63 5.40
CA ALA A 271 -13.33 -42.33 4.77
C ALA A 271 -14.55 -41.88 3.97
N VAL A 272 -15.16 -40.76 4.39
CA VAL A 272 -16.37 -40.24 3.75
C VAL A 272 -16.08 -38.86 3.12
N TRP A 273 -16.35 -38.76 1.81
CA TRP A 273 -16.33 -37.47 1.10
C TRP A 273 -17.64 -36.72 1.28
N THR A 274 -17.57 -35.46 1.63
CA THR A 274 -18.74 -34.60 1.81
C THR A 274 -18.41 -33.15 1.43
N THR A 275 -19.41 -32.30 1.42
CA THR A 275 -19.28 -30.83 1.41
C THR A 275 -19.70 -30.29 2.77
N TRP A 276 -19.37 -29.03 3.07
CA TRP A 276 -19.83 -28.43 4.32
C TRP A 276 -21.36 -28.40 4.42
N GLU A 277 -22.04 -28.16 3.29
CA GLU A 277 -23.51 -28.11 3.24
C GLU A 277 -24.12 -29.45 3.58
N GLU A 278 -23.61 -30.53 2.98
CA GLU A 278 -24.12 -31.92 3.15
C GLU A 278 -23.64 -32.57 4.44
N CYS A 279 -22.63 -32.00 5.10
CA CYS A 279 -22.04 -32.56 6.32
C CYS A 279 -23.06 -32.54 7.46
N PRO A 280 -23.29 -33.69 8.16
CA PRO A 280 -24.17 -33.73 9.31
C PRO A 280 -23.77 -32.76 10.41
N LEU A 281 -24.76 -32.17 11.12
CA LEU A 281 -24.50 -31.18 12.17
C LEU A 281 -23.55 -31.70 13.26
N GLY A 282 -23.72 -32.96 13.70
CA GLY A 282 -22.84 -33.56 14.70
C GLY A 282 -21.39 -33.67 14.24
N TRP A 283 -21.14 -33.84 12.93
CA TRP A 283 -19.78 -33.86 12.38
C TRP A 283 -19.22 -32.42 12.27
N LYS A 284 -20.05 -31.45 11.90
CA LYS A 284 -19.65 -30.04 11.88
C LYS A 284 -19.17 -29.59 13.27
N ASP A 285 -19.89 -29.96 14.31
CA ASP A 285 -19.52 -29.63 15.68
C ASP A 285 -18.19 -30.31 16.08
N GLN A 286 -18.00 -31.58 15.75
CA GLN A 286 -16.76 -32.31 16.02
C GLN A 286 -15.57 -31.69 15.21
N ILE A 287 -15.74 -31.42 13.92
CA ILE A 287 -14.72 -30.79 13.11
C ILE A 287 -14.30 -29.41 13.70
N THR A 288 -15.29 -28.66 14.18
CA THR A 288 -15.03 -27.36 14.82
C THR A 288 -14.24 -27.52 16.13
N VAL A 289 -14.54 -28.52 16.94
CA VAL A 289 -13.79 -28.82 18.16
C VAL A 289 -12.36 -29.25 17.81
N ILE A 290 -12.20 -30.19 16.87
CA ILE A 290 -10.88 -30.69 16.44
C ILE A 290 -10.02 -29.54 15.94
N SER A 291 -10.56 -28.64 15.09
CA SER A 291 -9.84 -27.47 14.59
C SER A 291 -9.41 -26.55 15.72
N ARG A 292 -10.29 -26.30 16.69
CA ARG A 292 -9.97 -25.45 17.86
C ARG A 292 -8.87 -26.08 18.73
N ASP A 293 -8.99 -27.38 19.03
CA ASP A 293 -8.01 -28.07 19.86
C ASP A 293 -6.65 -28.10 19.18
N TRP A 294 -6.63 -28.38 17.87
CA TRP A 294 -5.40 -28.36 17.08
C TRP A 294 -4.74 -26.96 17.05
N SER A 295 -5.53 -25.90 16.90
CA SER A 295 -5.00 -24.52 16.86
C SER A 295 -4.55 -24.04 18.24
N SER A 296 -5.18 -24.49 19.33
CA SER A 296 -4.81 -24.11 20.70
C SER A 296 -3.43 -24.64 21.13
N ASP A 297 -3.00 -25.77 20.57
CA ASP A 297 -1.68 -26.36 20.83
C ASP A 297 -0.53 -25.65 20.08
N LYS A 298 -0.82 -24.68 19.21
CA LYS A 298 0.17 -23.97 18.43
C LYS A 298 0.59 -22.68 19.12
N ALA A 299 1.88 -22.35 19.01
CA ALA A 299 2.44 -21.11 19.55
C ALA A 299 1.97 -19.84 18.81
N LEU A 300 1.39 -19.99 17.62
CA LEU A 300 0.88 -18.90 16.78
C LEU A 300 -0.61 -19.13 16.50
N PRO A 301 -1.42 -18.05 16.43
CA PRO A 301 -2.82 -18.15 16.01
C PRO A 301 -2.94 -18.71 14.59
N GLU A 302 -4.12 -19.20 14.23
CA GLU A 302 -4.42 -19.63 12.86
C GLU A 302 -4.03 -18.54 11.84
N MET A 303 -3.23 -18.92 10.86
CA MET A 303 -2.85 -18.03 9.77
C MET A 303 -3.96 -18.03 8.71
N GLY A 304 -5.01 -17.27 8.95
CA GLY A 304 -6.19 -17.18 8.07
C GLY A 304 -5.93 -16.71 6.63
N PHE A 305 -4.67 -16.39 6.29
CA PHE A 305 -4.31 -16.03 4.94
C PHE A 305 -3.85 -17.23 4.09
N THR A 306 -3.17 -18.19 4.69
CA THR A 306 -2.49 -19.27 3.95
C THR A 306 -2.95 -20.67 4.34
N LEU A 307 -3.67 -20.82 5.46
CA LEU A 307 -4.11 -22.11 5.96
C LEU A 307 -5.64 -22.25 6.05
N GLY A 308 -6.36 -21.13 6.05
CA GLY A 308 -7.80 -21.15 6.30
C GLY A 308 -8.18 -21.67 7.69
N GLY A 309 -9.47 -21.82 7.91
CA GLY A 309 -10.06 -22.38 9.11
C GLY A 309 -11.39 -23.06 8.79
N VAL A 310 -12.22 -23.28 9.79
CA VAL A 310 -13.53 -23.96 9.61
C VAL A 310 -14.48 -23.16 8.71
N ARG A 311 -14.36 -21.84 8.66
CA ARG A 311 -15.22 -20.98 7.81
C ARG A 311 -15.03 -21.25 6.33
N GLU A 312 -13.80 -21.49 5.91
CA GLU A 312 -13.41 -21.72 4.53
C GLU A 312 -13.89 -23.07 4.00
N LEU A 313 -14.27 -24.01 4.91
CA LEU A 313 -14.93 -25.27 4.52
C LEU A 313 -16.30 -25.04 3.87
N ALA A 314 -16.94 -23.89 4.14
CA ALA A 314 -18.24 -23.55 3.57
C ALA A 314 -18.18 -23.05 2.10
N VAL A 315 -16.98 -22.88 1.54
CA VAL A 315 -16.82 -22.54 0.11
C VAL A 315 -17.35 -23.70 -0.74
N PRO A 316 -18.24 -23.46 -1.71
CA PRO A 316 -18.92 -24.50 -2.48
C PRO A 316 -17.98 -25.49 -3.20
N GLU A 317 -16.82 -25.02 -3.61
CA GLU A 317 -15.80 -25.81 -4.30
C GLU A 317 -14.96 -26.68 -3.34
N THR A 318 -15.08 -26.47 -2.02
CA THR A 318 -14.31 -27.23 -1.02
C THR A 318 -14.93 -28.61 -0.81
N ARG A 319 -14.10 -29.65 -0.94
CA ARG A 319 -14.44 -31.02 -0.60
C ARG A 319 -13.77 -31.41 0.71
N ILE A 320 -14.50 -32.09 1.55
CA ILE A 320 -14.04 -32.51 2.88
C ILE A 320 -13.99 -34.04 2.90
N LEU A 321 -12.85 -34.60 3.29
CA LEU A 321 -12.70 -36.02 3.58
C LEU A 321 -12.69 -36.18 5.08
N VAL A 322 -13.72 -36.86 5.61
CA VAL A 322 -13.88 -37.10 7.03
C VAL A 322 -13.56 -38.58 7.30
N ALA A 323 -12.69 -38.81 8.27
CA ALA A 323 -12.49 -40.15 8.83
C ALA A 323 -13.49 -40.36 10.00
N VAL A 324 -14.34 -41.38 9.90
CA VAL A 324 -15.40 -41.66 10.83
C VAL A 324 -15.21 -43.08 11.39
N ASP A 325 -15.32 -43.23 12.71
CA ASP A 325 -15.30 -44.53 13.44
C ASP A 325 -16.67 -44.90 14.00
#